data_63c07bcbe166d535f87d9a3e2fa49aee
#
_entry.id   63c07bcbe166d535f87d9a3e2fa49aee
#
_cell.length_a   1.000
_cell.length_b   1.000
_cell.length_c   1.000
_cell.angle_alpha   90.00
_cell.angle_beta   90.00
_cell.angle_gamma   90.00
#
_symmetry.space_group_name_H-M   'P 1'
#
loop_
_entity.id
_entity.type
_entity.pdbx_description
1 polymer ?
#
loop_
_entity_poly.entity_id
_entity_poly.type
_entity_poly.pdbx_seq_one_letter_code
_entity_poly.pdbx_strand_id
1 'polypeptide(L)'
;MAGLALLGPIENLLLASTITQLHHRLESVKFLPDAQAPGHDPLNYGVVTAEAVALPEIAAPHRNRTYCLTVTSKPDLPGEPSLWSAAVDALAAGSDIGRSRNGIELLGPPDPSAARLIVVSAGNVDDYTDDYRQTCDLSPIEDPGQAWNVLTVGASTQLTDPPSDPSFVGWQVLGEDGDISPHSRTGMIAGGERWPIKPDICMEGGNVLADQHGDFEPSHPLLSLRTTHIRDDSALGSANATSAAAAQAARLAAMAMARYPSYWPETVRGLMTHSAEWTPKMRSEIRVESGLKKRRRLLTRFGWGIPDERQLLSSSGNAVTMVVQDEFVPFTGDTYRMRNFRLHQLPWPREALLDLGAADVELRVTLSYFIEPSAGRRGWRNRYAYASHGLRFDLQRPNETTSEFTRRVNREAAVNEDGGASGSSAANWTVGPEQRDKGSLHQDIWSGDGPELAATGGVLAVHAVGGWWKNNNRKDRIGLPIRYALLVSLRTRAEDVDLYTPIATSLAVPIEAAPVEV
;
A
#
# COMPACT_ATOMS: atom_id res chain seq x y z
N MET A 1 0.47 6.17 20.41
CA MET A 1 1.08 5.96 19.07
C MET A 1 2.58 5.67 19.16
N ALA A 2 3.38 6.49 19.83
CA ALA A 2 4.85 6.29 19.92
C ALA A 2 5.24 4.88 20.42
N GLY A 3 4.60 4.38 21.48
CA GLY A 3 4.84 3.03 21.99
C GLY A 3 4.52 1.94 20.96
N LEU A 4 3.40 2.06 20.23
CA LEU A 4 3.05 1.11 19.17
C LEU A 4 4.02 1.15 18.00
N ALA A 5 4.49 2.35 17.61
CA ALA A 5 5.47 2.50 16.54
C ALA A 5 6.86 1.94 16.91
N LEU A 6 7.21 1.89 18.20
CA LEU A 6 8.49 1.37 18.66
C LEU A 6 8.41 -0.12 19.04
N LEU A 7 7.39 -0.50 19.80
CA LEU A 7 7.29 -1.80 20.46
C LEU A 7 6.21 -2.72 19.84
N GLY A 8 5.22 -2.15 19.15
CA GLY A 8 3.97 -2.84 18.83
C GLY A 8 3.06 -2.97 20.07
N PRO A 9 2.03 -3.82 20.01
CA PRO A 9 1.24 -4.18 21.19
C PRO A 9 2.13 -4.84 22.23
N ILE A 10 2.09 -4.34 23.45
CA ILE A 10 3.10 -4.68 24.48
C ILE A 10 2.74 -5.89 25.35
N GLU A 11 1.56 -6.49 25.19
CA GLU A 11 1.12 -7.65 25.94
C GLU A 11 2.15 -8.78 25.95
N ASN A 12 2.59 -9.17 24.75
CA ASN A 12 3.58 -10.23 24.58
C ASN A 12 4.94 -9.88 25.18
N LEU A 13 5.30 -8.59 25.18
CA LEU A 13 6.56 -8.11 25.75
C LEU A 13 6.53 -8.14 27.27
N LEU A 14 5.39 -7.81 27.88
CA LEU A 14 5.20 -7.84 29.34
C LEU A 14 5.27 -9.27 29.89
N LEU A 15 4.89 -10.26 29.10
CA LEU A 15 4.93 -11.68 29.46
C LEU A 15 6.24 -12.37 29.03
N ALA A 16 7.10 -11.69 28.28
CA ALA A 16 8.35 -12.27 27.80
C ALA A 16 9.36 -12.44 28.93
N SER A 17 9.98 -13.60 29.00
CA SER A 17 11.09 -13.90 29.91
C SER A 17 12.46 -13.47 29.40
N THR A 18 12.52 -13.01 28.14
CA THR A 18 13.75 -12.59 27.46
C THR A 18 13.74 -11.11 27.15
N ILE A 19 14.95 -10.51 27.07
CA ILE A 19 15.10 -9.11 26.68
C ILE A 19 14.70 -8.96 25.21
N THR A 20 13.79 -8.02 24.94
CA THR A 20 13.39 -7.67 23.57
C THR A 20 14.45 -6.78 22.93
N GLN A 21 14.95 -7.22 21.78
CA GLN A 21 15.87 -6.42 20.97
C GLN A 21 15.08 -5.48 20.04
N LEU A 22 15.39 -4.19 20.10
CA LEU A 22 14.82 -3.21 19.18
C LEU A 22 15.70 -3.10 17.93
N HIS A 23 15.08 -3.18 16.76
CA HIS A 23 15.76 -3.09 15.46
C HIS A 23 15.72 -1.70 14.84
N HIS A 24 14.96 -0.77 15.43
CA HIS A 24 14.83 0.61 14.98
C HIS A 24 14.69 1.56 16.18
N ARG A 25 14.71 2.85 15.90
CA ARG A 25 14.59 3.92 16.89
C ARG A 25 13.38 4.78 16.56
N LEU A 26 12.86 5.49 17.55
CA LEU A 26 11.80 6.45 17.39
C LEU A 26 12.38 7.88 17.38
N GLU A 27 11.97 8.67 16.42
CA GLU A 27 12.11 10.12 16.38
C GLU A 27 10.70 10.73 16.45
N SER A 28 10.53 11.82 17.18
CA SER A 28 9.23 12.48 17.33
C SER A 28 9.34 13.94 16.94
N VAL A 29 8.45 14.40 16.08
CA VAL A 29 8.34 15.80 15.66
C VAL A 29 6.95 16.31 16.06
N LYS A 30 6.91 17.32 16.96
CA LYS A 30 5.68 18.03 17.28
C LYS A 30 5.46 19.11 16.23
N PHE A 31 4.42 18.98 15.43
CA PHE A 31 4.05 19.97 14.40
C PHE A 31 2.63 20.51 14.59
N LEU A 32 1.78 19.85 15.38
CA LEU A 32 0.49 20.40 15.75
C LEU A 32 0.69 21.53 16.77
N PRO A 33 -0.05 22.64 16.64
CA PRO A 33 -0.03 23.73 17.62
C PRO A 33 -0.54 23.24 18.97
N ASP A 34 -0.24 23.98 20.01
CA ASP A 34 -0.79 23.72 21.34
C ASP A 34 -2.31 23.91 21.33
N ALA A 35 -3.03 23.19 22.20
CA ALA A 35 -4.50 23.17 22.23
C ALA A 35 -5.16 24.56 22.36
N GLN A 36 -4.43 25.57 22.88
CA GLN A 36 -4.89 26.95 23.03
C GLN A 36 -4.51 27.85 21.84
N ALA A 37 -3.64 27.37 20.95
CA ALA A 37 -3.23 28.12 19.77
C ALA A 37 -4.21 27.86 18.59
N PRO A 38 -4.39 28.82 17.66
CA PRO A 38 -5.17 28.57 16.46
C PRO A 38 -4.57 27.42 15.65
N GLY A 39 -5.42 26.55 15.10
CA GLY A 39 -5.01 25.48 14.19
C GLY A 39 -4.30 26.02 12.95
N HIS A 40 -3.53 25.17 12.29
CA HIS A 40 -2.97 25.50 10.99
C HIS A 40 -4.08 25.72 9.96
N ASP A 41 -3.90 26.70 9.08
CA ASP A 41 -4.74 26.86 7.91
C ASP A 41 -4.60 25.60 7.02
N PRO A 42 -5.72 24.98 6.57
CA PRO A 42 -5.70 23.81 5.70
C PRO A 42 -4.85 23.95 4.43
N LEU A 43 -4.75 25.16 3.88
CA LEU A 43 -3.88 25.47 2.74
C LEU A 43 -2.39 25.27 3.04
N ASN A 44 -2.01 25.28 4.31
CA ASN A 44 -0.62 25.13 4.76
C ASN A 44 -0.27 23.70 5.21
N TYR A 45 -1.21 22.77 5.31
CA TYR A 45 -0.94 21.42 5.81
C TYR A 45 0.21 20.73 5.08
N GLY A 46 0.29 20.90 3.75
CA GLY A 46 1.38 20.34 2.95
C GLY A 46 2.75 20.89 3.35
N VAL A 47 2.85 22.23 3.50
CA VAL A 47 4.11 22.89 3.86
C VAL A 47 4.53 22.56 5.29
N VAL A 48 3.57 22.57 6.24
CA VAL A 48 3.82 22.17 7.63
C VAL A 48 4.32 20.72 7.70
N THR A 49 3.76 19.83 6.89
CA THR A 49 4.21 18.43 6.80
C THR A 49 5.64 18.36 6.23
N ALA A 50 5.96 19.16 5.20
CA ALA A 50 7.31 19.22 4.64
C ALA A 50 8.34 19.70 5.66
N GLU A 51 8.02 20.74 6.43
CA GLU A 51 8.87 21.25 7.51
C GLU A 51 9.08 20.16 8.59
N ALA A 52 8.01 19.45 8.98
CA ALA A 52 8.09 18.38 9.95
C ALA A 52 8.97 17.20 9.48
N VAL A 53 8.92 16.87 8.19
CA VAL A 53 9.77 15.84 7.57
C VAL A 53 11.24 16.29 7.50
N ALA A 54 11.50 17.55 7.15
CA ALA A 54 12.83 18.08 7.00
C ALA A 54 13.60 18.16 8.34
N LEU A 55 12.95 18.44 9.46
CA LEU A 55 13.60 18.60 10.77
C LEU A 55 14.48 17.41 11.17
N PRO A 56 14.01 16.15 11.19
CA PRO A 56 14.86 15.02 11.53
C PRO A 56 15.90 14.71 10.45
N GLU A 57 15.63 15.02 9.18
CA GLU A 57 16.60 14.83 8.09
C GLU A 57 17.78 15.79 8.22
N ILE A 58 17.53 17.05 8.57
CA ILE A 58 18.58 18.04 8.84
C ILE A 58 19.40 17.63 10.07
N ALA A 59 18.72 17.15 11.13
CA ALA A 59 19.39 16.76 12.37
C ALA A 59 20.28 15.52 12.22
N ALA A 60 19.90 14.57 11.36
CA ALA A 60 20.66 13.33 11.13
C ALA A 60 20.43 12.79 9.70
N PRO A 61 21.07 13.39 8.68
CA PRO A 61 20.79 13.12 7.26
C PRO A 61 21.15 11.70 6.80
N HIS A 62 22.01 11.01 7.52
CA HIS A 62 22.48 9.66 7.18
C HIS A 62 21.52 8.53 7.65
N ARG A 63 20.41 8.86 8.32
CA ARG A 63 19.47 7.86 8.82
C ARG A 63 18.39 7.57 7.78
N ASN A 64 18.16 6.29 7.55
CA ASN A 64 16.96 5.83 6.83
C ASN A 64 15.73 5.95 7.74
N ARG A 65 14.62 6.44 7.20
CA ARG A 65 13.41 6.72 7.97
C ARG A 65 12.16 6.17 7.32
N THR A 66 11.24 5.71 8.16
CA THR A 66 9.82 5.57 7.84
C THR A 66 9.07 6.65 8.61
N TYR A 67 8.28 7.44 7.92
CA TYR A 67 7.46 8.47 8.53
C TYR A 67 6.07 7.92 8.85
N CYS A 68 5.55 8.23 10.04
CA CYS A 68 4.21 7.85 10.46
C CYS A 68 3.40 9.10 10.74
N LEU A 69 2.39 9.35 9.90
CA LEU A 69 1.49 10.49 10.01
C LEU A 69 0.09 10.01 10.38
N THR A 70 -0.31 10.25 11.62
CA THR A 70 -1.61 9.83 12.18
C THR A 70 -2.59 10.98 12.38
N VAL A 71 -2.32 12.11 11.76
CA VAL A 71 -3.20 13.28 11.73
C VAL A 71 -3.88 13.33 10.37
N THR A 72 -5.17 13.51 10.38
CA THR A 72 -6.00 13.51 9.18
C THR A 72 -6.98 14.68 9.18
N SER A 73 -7.56 14.96 8.03
CA SER A 73 -8.58 15.99 7.81
C SER A 73 -9.64 15.47 6.85
N LYS A 74 -10.88 15.91 7.03
CA LYS A 74 -11.99 15.51 6.14
C LYS A 74 -11.68 15.90 4.70
N PRO A 75 -11.94 15.02 3.73
CA PRO A 75 -11.67 15.31 2.33
C PRO A 75 -12.72 16.27 1.75
N ASP A 76 -12.30 17.15 0.84
CA ASP A 76 -13.23 17.94 0.04
C ASP A 76 -14.08 17.06 -0.88
N LEU A 77 -13.45 16.06 -1.50
CA LEU A 77 -14.06 15.11 -2.42
C LEU A 77 -13.56 13.68 -2.10
N PRO A 78 -14.46 12.74 -1.84
CA PRO A 78 -14.09 11.35 -1.58
C PRO A 78 -13.28 10.72 -2.72
N GLY A 79 -12.11 10.15 -2.40
CA GLY A 79 -11.21 9.47 -3.34
C GLY A 79 -10.31 10.40 -4.16
N GLU A 80 -10.59 11.68 -4.23
CA GLU A 80 -9.76 12.66 -4.95
C GLU A 80 -8.66 13.22 -4.03
N PRO A 81 -7.37 13.19 -4.43
CA PRO A 81 -6.30 13.77 -3.63
C PRO A 81 -6.52 15.27 -3.40
N SER A 82 -6.32 15.74 -2.17
CA SER A 82 -6.28 17.15 -1.83
C SER A 82 -4.92 17.79 -2.11
N LEU A 83 -4.77 19.08 -1.84
CA LEU A 83 -3.47 19.75 -1.86
C LEU A 83 -2.50 19.15 -0.83
N TRP A 84 -3.03 18.74 0.32
CA TRP A 84 -2.22 18.03 1.32
C TRP A 84 -1.77 16.67 0.83
N SER A 85 -2.67 15.87 0.27
CA SER A 85 -2.34 14.58 -0.36
C SER A 85 -1.27 14.75 -1.45
N ALA A 86 -1.40 15.78 -2.29
CA ALA A 86 -0.40 16.06 -3.33
C ALA A 86 0.97 16.48 -2.73
N ALA A 87 0.98 17.26 -1.66
CA ALA A 87 2.21 17.62 -0.97
C ALA A 87 2.93 16.38 -0.42
N VAL A 88 2.17 15.47 0.21
CA VAL A 88 2.71 14.22 0.75
C VAL A 88 3.19 13.28 -0.37
N ASP A 89 2.48 13.25 -1.51
CA ASP A 89 2.94 12.52 -2.70
C ASP A 89 4.26 13.06 -3.26
N ALA A 90 4.40 14.39 -3.32
CA ALA A 90 5.64 15.03 -3.74
C ALA A 90 6.80 14.69 -2.79
N LEU A 91 6.58 14.80 -1.48
CA LEU A 91 7.57 14.43 -0.46
C LEU A 91 7.99 12.97 -0.55
N ALA A 92 7.02 12.05 -0.76
CA ALA A 92 7.32 10.63 -0.93
C ALA A 92 8.16 10.37 -2.18
N ALA A 93 7.90 11.10 -3.28
CA ALA A 93 8.67 11.01 -4.52
C ALA A 93 10.04 11.68 -4.46
N GLY A 94 10.38 12.37 -3.36
CA GLY A 94 11.63 13.12 -3.23
C GLY A 94 11.61 14.48 -3.92
N SER A 95 10.42 15.07 -4.13
CA SER A 95 10.31 16.44 -4.63
C SER A 95 10.29 17.44 -3.49
N ASP A 96 11.03 18.55 -3.66
CA ASP A 96 10.92 19.68 -2.76
C ASP A 96 9.67 20.49 -3.08
N ILE A 97 8.98 20.93 -2.04
CA ILE A 97 7.78 21.74 -2.17
C ILE A 97 7.96 23.12 -1.52
N GLY A 98 7.41 24.12 -2.16
CA GLY A 98 7.34 25.49 -1.67
C GLY A 98 5.89 25.95 -1.49
N ARG A 99 5.74 27.12 -0.89
CA ARG A 99 4.45 27.78 -0.70
C ARG A 99 4.07 28.56 -1.96
N SER A 100 2.87 28.34 -2.46
CA SER A 100 2.27 29.10 -3.55
C SER A 100 1.02 29.81 -3.06
N ARG A 101 0.58 30.85 -3.79
CA ARG A 101 -0.71 31.53 -3.51
C ARG A 101 -1.92 30.60 -3.61
N ASN A 102 -1.79 29.50 -4.34
CA ASN A 102 -2.86 28.54 -4.62
C ASN A 102 -2.60 27.16 -3.98
N GLY A 103 -1.72 27.08 -2.98
CA GLY A 103 -1.37 25.83 -2.29
C GLY A 103 0.11 25.53 -2.32
N ILE A 104 0.53 24.47 -3.01
CA ILE A 104 1.93 24.03 -3.13
C ILE A 104 2.54 24.39 -4.48
N GLU A 105 3.85 24.54 -4.49
CA GLU A 105 4.69 24.63 -5.69
C GLU A 105 5.77 23.56 -5.64
N LEU A 106 5.98 22.85 -6.75
CA LEU A 106 7.10 21.92 -6.89
C LEU A 106 8.34 22.69 -7.30
N LEU A 107 9.37 22.68 -6.45
CA LEU A 107 10.58 23.47 -6.63
C LEU A 107 11.58 22.85 -7.62
N GLY A 108 11.42 21.55 -7.91
CA GLY A 108 12.27 20.81 -8.84
C GLY A 108 11.68 19.49 -9.29
N PRO A 109 12.39 18.71 -10.10
CA PRO A 109 12.02 17.33 -10.40
C PRO A 109 12.15 16.46 -9.15
N PRO A 110 11.47 15.30 -9.11
CA PRO A 110 11.68 14.33 -8.03
C PRO A 110 13.12 13.84 -8.05
N ASP A 111 13.72 13.75 -6.87
CA ASP A 111 15.01 13.11 -6.63
C ASP A 111 14.77 11.73 -5.99
N PRO A 112 14.99 10.64 -6.71
CA PRO A 112 14.79 9.31 -6.15
C PRO A 112 15.66 9.00 -4.92
N SER A 113 16.80 9.68 -4.75
CA SER A 113 17.66 9.50 -3.57
C SER A 113 17.05 10.12 -2.31
N ALA A 114 16.15 11.09 -2.46
CA ALA A 114 15.39 11.74 -1.41
C ALA A 114 13.96 11.16 -1.25
N ALA A 115 13.66 10.05 -1.90
CA ALA A 115 12.37 9.38 -1.76
C ALA A 115 12.13 8.90 -0.32
N ARG A 116 10.87 8.92 0.12
CA ARG A 116 10.49 8.65 1.51
C ARG A 116 9.34 7.68 1.61
N LEU A 117 9.40 6.76 2.57
CA LEU A 117 8.24 5.95 2.94
C LEU A 117 7.42 6.68 3.99
N ILE A 118 6.19 7.01 3.64
CA ILE A 118 5.24 7.70 4.50
C ILE A 118 4.04 6.79 4.73
N VAL A 119 3.78 6.45 5.99
CA VAL A 119 2.65 5.65 6.44
C VAL A 119 1.60 6.60 7.01
N VAL A 120 0.35 6.48 6.54
CA VAL A 120 -0.73 7.40 6.88
C VAL A 120 -1.95 6.62 7.35
N SER A 121 -2.63 7.10 8.40
CA SER A 121 -3.91 6.55 8.83
C SER A 121 -5.03 6.90 7.85
N ALA A 122 -6.02 6.00 7.72
CA ALA A 122 -7.18 6.21 6.84
C ALA A 122 -8.19 7.24 7.38
N GLY A 123 -8.08 7.61 8.65
CA GLY A 123 -9.05 8.43 9.37
C GLY A 123 -10.09 7.58 10.11
N ASN A 124 -10.81 8.22 11.03
CA ASN A 124 -11.73 7.55 11.92
C ASN A 124 -13.16 7.99 11.67
N VAL A 125 -14.13 7.11 11.93
CA VAL A 125 -15.56 7.48 11.87
C VAL A 125 -15.86 8.56 12.91
N ASP A 126 -16.82 9.43 12.61
CA ASP A 126 -17.21 10.50 13.54
C ASP A 126 -18.17 9.98 14.63
N ASP A 127 -19.10 9.11 14.23
CA ASP A 127 -20.16 8.58 15.07
C ASP A 127 -20.27 7.05 14.91
N TYR A 128 -20.67 6.35 15.97
CA TYR A 128 -20.90 4.90 15.95
C TYR A 128 -22.39 4.60 15.77
N THR A 129 -22.69 3.47 15.14
CA THR A 129 -24.04 2.94 14.95
C THR A 129 -24.00 1.41 15.04
N ASP A 130 -25.15 0.78 15.28
CA ASP A 130 -25.26 -0.68 15.29
C ASP A 130 -24.87 -1.31 13.94
N ASP A 131 -25.15 -0.63 12.82
CA ASP A 131 -24.64 -1.01 11.50
C ASP A 131 -23.28 -0.35 11.25
N TYR A 132 -22.28 -0.75 12.03
CA TYR A 132 -20.92 -0.19 11.93
C TYR A 132 -20.32 -0.35 10.54
N ARG A 133 -20.65 -1.43 9.80
CA ARG A 133 -20.14 -1.64 8.45
C ARG A 133 -20.64 -0.59 7.48
N GLN A 134 -21.93 -0.27 7.54
CA GLN A 134 -22.50 0.79 6.72
C GLN A 134 -21.88 2.14 7.10
N THR A 135 -21.71 2.40 8.37
CA THR A 135 -21.05 3.64 8.87
C THR A 135 -19.64 3.77 8.35
N CYS A 136 -18.82 2.70 8.44
CA CYS A 136 -17.48 2.66 7.87
C CYS A 136 -17.49 2.88 6.34
N ASP A 137 -18.38 2.20 5.62
CA ASP A 137 -18.49 2.29 4.16
C ASP A 137 -18.93 3.69 3.68
N LEU A 138 -19.75 4.38 4.43
CA LEU A 138 -20.22 5.74 4.14
C LEU A 138 -19.23 6.83 4.62
N SER A 139 -18.21 6.46 5.36
CA SER A 139 -17.17 7.35 5.86
C SER A 139 -15.93 7.30 4.96
N PRO A 140 -15.71 8.28 4.05
CA PRO A 140 -14.60 8.25 3.13
C PRO A 140 -13.27 8.45 3.84
N ILE A 141 -12.19 7.87 3.26
CA ILE A 141 -10.82 8.07 3.74
C ILE A 141 -10.50 9.56 3.81
N GLU A 142 -9.90 9.98 4.91
CA GLU A 142 -9.47 11.35 5.16
C GLU A 142 -8.13 11.67 4.49
N ASP A 143 -7.90 12.96 4.23
CA ASP A 143 -6.61 13.44 3.76
C ASP A 143 -5.58 13.44 4.90
N PRO A 144 -4.31 13.11 4.62
CA PRO A 144 -3.74 12.83 3.31
C PRO A 144 -3.77 11.34 2.90
N GLY A 145 -4.62 10.51 3.51
CA GLY A 145 -4.74 9.07 3.22
C GLY A 145 -5.14 8.76 1.77
N GLN A 146 -5.64 9.75 1.00
CA GLN A 146 -5.95 9.62 -0.42
C GLN A 146 -4.72 9.81 -1.34
N ALA A 147 -3.56 10.14 -0.79
CA ALA A 147 -2.31 10.24 -1.55
C ALA A 147 -1.91 8.89 -2.19
N TRP A 148 -1.29 8.94 -3.38
CA TRP A 148 -0.97 7.75 -4.15
C TRP A 148 0.32 7.05 -3.69
N ASN A 149 1.33 7.85 -3.28
CA ASN A 149 2.67 7.34 -2.95
C ASN A 149 2.80 6.86 -1.50
N VAL A 150 1.83 7.17 -0.64
CA VAL A 150 1.84 6.74 0.76
C VAL A 150 1.35 5.31 0.94
N LEU A 151 1.67 4.71 2.07
CA LEU A 151 1.02 3.51 2.57
C LEU A 151 -0.15 3.94 3.48
N THR A 152 -1.38 3.83 2.98
CA THR A 152 -2.58 4.17 3.75
C THR A 152 -3.07 2.96 4.51
N VAL A 153 -3.27 3.12 5.82
CA VAL A 153 -3.60 2.04 6.74
C VAL A 153 -5.01 2.22 7.31
N GLY A 154 -5.89 1.28 7.01
CA GLY A 154 -7.19 1.11 7.65
C GLY A 154 -7.07 0.30 8.93
N ALA A 155 -8.18 0.14 9.63
CA ALA A 155 -8.25 -0.67 10.84
C ALA A 155 -9.15 -1.90 10.64
N SER A 156 -8.69 -3.05 11.10
CA SER A 156 -9.46 -4.27 11.32
C SER A 156 -9.42 -4.62 12.79
N THR A 157 -10.19 -5.60 13.23
CA THR A 157 -10.15 -6.03 14.63
C THR A 157 -10.24 -7.54 14.78
N GLN A 158 -9.48 -8.06 15.75
CA GLN A 158 -9.59 -9.41 16.30
C GLN A 158 -9.92 -9.36 17.80
N LEU A 159 -10.09 -8.15 18.37
CA LEU A 159 -10.42 -7.93 19.77
C LEU A 159 -11.94 -8.03 19.95
N THR A 160 -12.42 -9.24 20.21
CA THR A 160 -13.86 -9.54 20.29
C THR A 160 -14.31 -10.13 21.62
N ASP A 161 -13.41 -10.25 22.59
CA ASP A 161 -13.74 -10.75 23.92
C ASP A 161 -14.50 -9.69 24.73
N PRO A 162 -15.74 -9.95 25.18
CA PRO A 162 -16.48 -9.00 25.98
C PRO A 162 -15.86 -8.81 27.36
N PRO A 163 -15.87 -7.60 27.91
CA PRO A 163 -15.35 -7.35 29.25
C PRO A 163 -16.18 -8.08 30.32
N SER A 164 -15.52 -8.56 31.34
CA SER A 164 -16.17 -9.17 32.52
C SER A 164 -16.55 -8.15 33.61
N ASP A 165 -16.32 -6.85 33.36
CA ASP A 165 -16.66 -5.78 34.29
C ASP A 165 -18.17 -5.66 34.43
N PRO A 166 -18.72 -5.66 35.71
CA PRO A 166 -20.15 -5.51 35.94
C PRO A 166 -20.80 -4.25 35.35
N SER A 167 -20.01 -3.19 35.09
CA SER A 167 -20.50 -1.96 34.46
C SER A 167 -20.94 -2.16 33.01
N PHE A 168 -20.46 -3.23 32.37
CA PHE A 168 -20.75 -3.55 30.96
C PHE A 168 -21.65 -4.79 30.80
N VAL A 169 -22.40 -5.18 31.84
CA VAL A 169 -23.38 -6.25 31.75
C VAL A 169 -24.47 -5.86 30.74
N GLY A 170 -24.67 -6.70 29.70
CA GLY A 170 -25.63 -6.46 28.63
C GLY A 170 -25.08 -5.71 27.43
N TRP A 171 -23.85 -5.20 27.49
CA TRP A 171 -23.14 -4.63 26.37
C TRP A 171 -22.64 -5.74 25.43
N GLN A 172 -22.56 -5.43 24.14
CA GLN A 172 -22.06 -6.33 23.10
C GLN A 172 -20.87 -5.71 22.40
N VAL A 173 -19.96 -6.56 21.94
CA VAL A 173 -18.86 -6.13 21.08
C VAL A 173 -19.38 -5.94 19.66
N LEU A 174 -19.15 -4.78 19.08
CA LEU A 174 -19.79 -4.34 17.83
C LEU A 174 -19.15 -4.99 16.60
N GLY A 175 -17.80 -4.94 16.48
CA GLY A 175 -17.07 -5.49 15.34
C GLY A 175 -16.86 -7.00 15.46
N GLU A 176 -17.02 -7.71 14.34
CA GLU A 176 -16.82 -9.16 14.27
C GLU A 176 -15.31 -9.51 14.15
N ASP A 177 -14.94 -10.73 14.57
CA ASP A 177 -13.55 -11.21 14.47
C ASP A 177 -13.03 -11.20 13.03
N GLY A 178 -11.89 -10.54 12.86
CA GLY A 178 -11.19 -10.44 11.58
C GLY A 178 -11.89 -9.54 10.54
N ASP A 179 -12.89 -8.76 10.95
CA ASP A 179 -13.56 -7.78 10.09
C ASP A 179 -12.95 -6.38 10.19
N ILE A 180 -13.53 -5.43 9.44
CA ILE A 180 -13.21 -4.01 9.60
C ILE A 180 -13.51 -3.58 11.04
N SER A 181 -12.61 -2.80 11.63
CA SER A 181 -12.84 -2.18 12.92
C SER A 181 -13.93 -1.10 12.81
N PRO A 182 -14.86 -0.99 13.78
CA PRO A 182 -15.86 0.07 13.80
C PRO A 182 -15.28 1.49 13.78
N HIS A 183 -13.99 1.64 14.08
CA HIS A 183 -13.30 2.92 14.01
C HIS A 183 -12.91 3.34 12.58
N SER A 184 -12.82 2.41 11.62
CA SER A 184 -12.13 2.64 10.34
C SER A 184 -13.00 3.36 9.32
N ARG A 185 -12.40 4.31 8.63
CA ARG A 185 -12.94 4.82 7.36
C ARG A 185 -12.53 3.93 6.20
N THR A 186 -13.26 4.00 5.09
CA THR A 186 -13.04 3.17 3.90
C THR A 186 -13.08 3.97 2.61
N GLY A 187 -12.63 3.37 1.51
CA GLY A 187 -12.75 3.95 0.16
C GLY A 187 -14.05 3.58 -0.56
N MET A 188 -15.04 2.99 0.11
CA MET A 188 -16.22 2.39 -0.53
C MET A 188 -17.09 3.38 -1.30
N ILE A 189 -17.20 4.63 -0.84
CA ILE A 189 -17.98 5.69 -1.53
C ILE A 189 -17.13 6.58 -2.44
N ALA A 190 -15.83 6.36 -2.51
CA ALA A 190 -14.87 7.21 -3.21
C ALA A 190 -14.94 7.10 -4.75
N GLY A 191 -16.11 7.10 -5.35
CA GLY A 191 -16.25 7.15 -6.81
C GLY A 191 -15.60 6.01 -7.58
N GLY A 192 -15.37 4.91 -6.93
CA GLY A 192 -15.08 3.54 -7.32
C GLY A 192 -13.92 3.33 -8.29
N GLU A 193 -14.05 3.67 -9.55
CA GLU A 193 -13.18 3.10 -10.59
C GLU A 193 -12.03 4.00 -11.07
N ARG A 194 -11.95 5.23 -10.58
CA ARG A 194 -10.97 6.21 -11.10
C ARG A 194 -9.70 6.31 -10.27
N TRP A 195 -9.80 6.08 -8.98
CA TRP A 195 -8.76 6.33 -7.98
C TRP A 195 -8.13 5.04 -7.47
N PRO A 196 -6.98 5.08 -6.80
CA PRO A 196 -6.34 3.90 -6.21
C PRO A 196 -7.27 3.11 -5.29
N ILE A 197 -6.94 1.85 -5.05
CA ILE A 197 -7.50 1.09 -3.94
C ILE A 197 -6.90 1.68 -2.67
N LYS A 198 -7.75 2.20 -1.77
CA LYS A 198 -7.39 2.70 -0.45
C LYS A 198 -8.45 2.25 0.56
N PRO A 199 -8.05 1.84 1.80
CA PRO A 199 -6.67 1.75 2.27
C PRO A 199 -5.85 0.73 1.49
N ASP A 200 -4.51 0.78 1.59
CA ASP A 200 -3.63 -0.23 0.97
C ASP A 200 -3.64 -1.53 1.79
N ILE A 201 -3.61 -1.41 3.10
CA ILE A 201 -3.60 -2.50 4.09
C ILE A 201 -4.45 -2.14 5.30
N CYS A 202 -4.75 -3.14 6.15
CA CYS A 202 -5.30 -2.94 7.49
C CYS A 202 -4.33 -3.46 8.57
N MET A 203 -4.47 -2.93 9.78
CA MET A 203 -3.85 -3.45 11.00
C MET A 203 -4.88 -3.43 12.13
N GLU A 204 -4.57 -4.06 13.27
CA GLU A 204 -5.46 -4.02 14.44
C GLU A 204 -5.72 -2.58 14.89
N GLY A 205 -6.97 -2.20 15.00
CA GLY A 205 -7.39 -0.86 15.42
C GLY A 205 -8.32 -0.84 16.62
N GLY A 206 -8.58 -2.00 17.21
CA GLY A 206 -9.53 -2.10 18.34
C GLY A 206 -10.98 -2.22 17.90
N ASN A 207 -11.84 -2.30 18.92
CA ASN A 207 -13.26 -2.53 18.76
C ASN A 207 -14.08 -1.61 19.69
N VAL A 208 -15.38 -1.62 19.56
CA VAL A 208 -16.34 -0.77 20.29
C VAL A 208 -17.34 -1.65 21.01
N LEU A 209 -17.73 -1.25 22.23
CA LEU A 209 -18.90 -1.83 22.90
C LEU A 209 -20.13 -1.00 22.58
N ALA A 210 -21.25 -1.66 22.41
CA ALA A 210 -22.56 -1.05 22.22
C ALA A 210 -23.58 -1.64 23.21
N ASP A 211 -24.44 -0.82 23.75
CA ASP A 211 -25.57 -1.27 24.57
C ASP A 211 -26.89 -1.28 23.79
N GLN A 212 -27.94 -1.79 24.41
CA GLN A 212 -29.28 -1.86 23.81
C GLN A 212 -29.99 -0.50 23.68
N HIS A 213 -29.41 0.57 24.25
CA HIS A 213 -29.99 1.93 24.22
C HIS A 213 -29.33 2.82 23.17
N GLY A 214 -28.28 2.32 22.48
CA GLY A 214 -27.53 3.05 21.50
C GLY A 214 -26.38 3.87 22.09
N ASP A 215 -25.93 3.52 23.29
CA ASP A 215 -24.72 4.05 23.89
C ASP A 215 -23.50 3.23 23.42
N PHE A 216 -22.37 3.90 23.19
CA PHE A 216 -21.14 3.28 22.69
C PHE A 216 -19.96 3.59 23.60
N GLU A 217 -19.13 2.58 23.91
CA GLU A 217 -17.83 2.74 24.57
C GLU A 217 -16.70 2.38 23.58
N PRO A 218 -16.06 3.40 22.97
CA PRO A 218 -15.07 3.19 21.90
C PRO A 218 -13.65 2.97 22.41
N SER A 219 -13.41 3.08 23.72
CA SER A 219 -12.04 3.15 24.29
C SER A 219 -11.78 2.12 25.38
N HIS A 220 -12.63 1.07 25.45
CA HIS A 220 -12.46 0.05 26.47
C HIS A 220 -11.08 -0.62 26.38
N PRO A 221 -10.30 -0.74 27.48
CA PRO A 221 -8.92 -1.23 27.45
C PRO A 221 -8.74 -2.65 26.89
N LEU A 222 -9.73 -3.55 27.08
CA LEU A 222 -9.69 -4.92 26.51
C LEU A 222 -9.96 -4.95 25.01
N LEU A 223 -10.61 -3.92 24.48
CA LEU A 223 -10.91 -3.78 23.06
C LEU A 223 -10.00 -2.76 22.37
N SER A 224 -8.90 -2.42 22.98
CA SER A 224 -7.89 -1.48 22.51
C SER A 224 -6.49 -2.07 22.68
N LEU A 225 -5.55 -1.61 21.89
CA LEU A 225 -4.15 -2.04 21.94
C LEU A 225 -3.46 -1.45 23.15
N ARG A 226 -2.86 -2.29 23.99
CA ARG A 226 -2.07 -1.84 25.12
C ARG A 226 -0.75 -1.26 24.65
N THR A 227 -0.39 -0.11 25.21
CA THR A 227 0.82 0.61 24.85
C THR A 227 1.36 1.44 26.01
N THR A 228 2.48 2.12 25.79
CA THR A 228 3.06 3.04 26.79
C THR A 228 2.20 4.30 26.96
N HIS A 229 2.20 4.85 28.17
CA HIS A 229 1.50 6.07 28.52
C HIS A 229 2.43 7.08 29.19
N ILE A 230 2.08 8.36 29.17
CA ILE A 230 2.91 9.46 29.73
C ILE A 230 2.42 9.97 31.09
N ARG A 231 1.37 9.39 31.67
CA ARG A 231 0.87 9.84 32.96
C ARG A 231 1.80 9.37 34.08
N ASP A 232 1.92 10.21 35.10
CA ASP A 232 2.78 9.93 36.27
C ASP A 232 2.31 8.72 37.10
N ASP A 233 1.02 8.38 36.99
CA ASP A 233 0.37 7.29 37.74
C ASP A 233 0.34 5.95 36.98
N SER A 234 0.61 5.94 35.68
CA SER A 234 0.59 4.73 34.87
C SER A 234 1.55 4.80 33.69
N ALA A 235 2.46 3.83 33.62
CA ALA A 235 3.33 3.63 32.46
C ALA A 235 2.61 3.00 31.25
N LEU A 236 1.41 2.42 31.49
CA LEU A 236 0.62 1.71 30.49
C LEU A 236 -0.70 2.42 30.25
N GLY A 237 -1.09 2.43 28.97
CA GLY A 237 -2.36 2.91 28.51
C GLY A 237 -2.86 2.09 27.34
N SER A 238 -3.92 2.54 26.71
CA SER A 238 -4.47 1.93 25.50
C SER A 238 -4.53 2.92 24.35
N ALA A 239 -4.54 2.38 23.14
CA ALA A 239 -4.69 3.14 21.90
C ALA A 239 -5.50 2.31 20.90
N ASN A 240 -6.31 2.96 20.10
CA ASN A 240 -7.15 2.32 19.08
C ASN A 240 -7.23 3.13 17.79
N ALA A 241 -8.15 2.75 16.96
CA ALA A 241 -8.50 3.36 15.68
C ALA A 241 -7.37 3.30 14.63
N THR A 242 -7.55 3.97 13.51
CA THR A 242 -6.60 3.90 12.39
C THR A 242 -5.23 4.50 12.71
N SER A 243 -5.16 5.37 13.71
CA SER A 243 -3.88 5.89 14.22
C SER A 243 -3.03 4.80 14.88
N ALA A 244 -3.65 3.90 15.65
CA ALA A 244 -2.98 2.76 16.25
C ALA A 244 -2.57 1.72 15.19
N ALA A 245 -3.42 1.50 14.21
CA ALA A 245 -3.15 0.66 13.03
C ALA A 245 -1.94 1.19 12.25
N ALA A 246 -1.90 2.48 11.93
CA ALA A 246 -0.79 3.12 11.20
C ALA A 246 0.54 3.06 11.98
N ALA A 247 0.50 3.23 13.30
CA ALA A 247 1.70 3.12 14.13
C ALA A 247 2.32 1.71 14.10
N GLN A 248 1.49 0.65 14.12
CA GLN A 248 1.96 -0.73 13.97
C GLN A 248 2.52 -0.99 12.57
N ALA A 249 1.84 -0.50 11.53
CA ALA A 249 2.35 -0.61 10.15
C ALA A 249 3.70 0.09 9.99
N ALA A 250 3.89 1.27 10.59
CA ALA A 250 5.17 1.98 10.58
C ALA A 250 6.28 1.20 11.31
N ARG A 251 5.95 0.51 12.41
CA ARG A 251 6.88 -0.42 13.09
C ARG A 251 7.35 -1.52 12.14
N LEU A 252 6.42 -2.22 11.49
CA LEU A 252 6.74 -3.29 10.55
C LEU A 252 7.57 -2.79 9.37
N ALA A 253 7.25 -1.62 8.82
CA ALA A 253 8.01 -0.98 7.75
C ALA A 253 9.43 -0.63 8.19
N ALA A 254 9.61 -0.09 9.41
CA ALA A 254 10.93 0.20 9.97
C ALA A 254 11.77 -1.08 10.19
N MET A 255 11.14 -2.16 10.65
CA MET A 255 11.79 -3.47 10.76
C MET A 255 12.21 -4.02 9.40
N ALA A 256 11.38 -3.89 8.37
CA ALA A 256 11.73 -4.29 7.01
C ALA A 256 12.90 -3.47 6.45
N MET A 257 12.92 -2.15 6.68
CA MET A 257 14.06 -1.30 6.30
C MET A 257 15.34 -1.66 7.04
N ALA A 258 15.25 -2.01 8.33
CA ALA A 258 16.40 -2.46 9.10
C ALA A 258 16.92 -3.83 8.60
N ARG A 259 16.02 -4.73 8.21
CA ARG A 259 16.34 -6.06 7.69
C ARG A 259 16.93 -6.01 6.28
N TYR A 260 16.42 -5.08 5.45
CA TYR A 260 16.77 -4.92 4.04
C TYR A 260 17.22 -3.48 3.75
N PRO A 261 18.41 -3.07 4.21
CA PRO A 261 18.86 -1.66 4.14
C PRO A 261 19.07 -1.14 2.71
N SER A 262 19.17 -2.02 1.72
CA SER A 262 19.27 -1.69 0.30
C SER A 262 17.92 -1.50 -0.39
N TYR A 263 16.80 -1.79 0.29
CA TYR A 263 15.47 -1.63 -0.32
C TYR A 263 15.08 -0.15 -0.34
N TRP A 264 14.54 0.24 -1.49
CA TRP A 264 13.99 1.58 -1.69
C TRP A 264 12.67 1.76 -0.93
N PRO A 265 12.25 2.99 -0.63
CA PRO A 265 10.97 3.26 0.03
C PRO A 265 9.78 2.63 -0.68
N GLU A 266 9.72 2.71 -2.02
CA GLU A 266 8.71 2.06 -2.84
C GLU A 266 8.76 0.53 -2.76
N THR A 267 9.93 -0.05 -2.55
CA THR A 267 10.10 -1.51 -2.36
C THR A 267 9.51 -1.95 -1.02
N VAL A 268 9.82 -1.22 0.05
CA VAL A 268 9.28 -1.53 1.38
C VAL A 268 7.76 -1.34 1.39
N ARG A 269 7.23 -0.27 0.75
CA ARG A 269 5.79 -0.10 0.58
C ARG A 269 5.15 -1.28 -0.16
N GLY A 270 5.75 -1.69 -1.26
CA GLY A 270 5.31 -2.86 -2.01
C GLY A 270 5.34 -4.13 -1.17
N LEU A 271 6.41 -4.35 -0.40
CA LEU A 271 6.58 -5.53 0.44
C LEU A 271 5.53 -5.59 1.58
N MET A 272 5.21 -4.45 2.21
CA MET A 272 4.14 -4.35 3.20
C MET A 272 2.79 -4.83 2.63
N THR A 273 2.47 -4.39 1.42
CA THR A 273 1.22 -4.80 0.75
C THR A 273 1.29 -6.23 0.22
N HIS A 274 2.44 -6.64 -0.30
CA HIS A 274 2.67 -7.99 -0.85
C HIS A 274 2.58 -9.09 0.22
N SER A 275 3.03 -8.82 1.44
CA SER A 275 2.95 -9.75 2.58
C SER A 275 1.57 -9.77 3.24
N ALA A 276 0.67 -8.87 2.85
CA ALA A 276 -0.64 -8.76 3.48
C ALA A 276 -1.56 -9.93 3.12
N GLU A 277 -2.28 -10.42 4.12
CA GLU A 277 -3.23 -11.53 3.99
C GLU A 277 -4.62 -11.13 4.48
N TRP A 278 -5.63 -11.55 3.75
CA TRP A 278 -7.01 -11.39 4.20
C TRP A 278 -7.32 -12.36 5.33
N THR A 279 -7.99 -11.89 6.35
CA THR A 279 -8.56 -12.75 7.39
C THR A 279 -9.57 -13.73 6.77
N PRO A 280 -9.95 -14.81 7.45
CA PRO A 280 -11.01 -15.70 6.97
C PRO A 280 -12.31 -14.96 6.64
N LYS A 281 -12.67 -13.95 7.43
CA LYS A 281 -13.86 -13.11 7.22
C LYS A 281 -13.76 -12.30 5.92
N MET A 282 -12.70 -11.51 5.73
CA MET A 282 -12.45 -10.73 4.53
C MET A 282 -12.38 -11.61 3.28
N ARG A 283 -11.69 -12.75 3.38
CA ARG A 283 -11.52 -13.70 2.26
C ARG A 283 -12.86 -14.32 1.83
N SER A 284 -13.73 -14.64 2.78
CA SER A 284 -15.06 -15.19 2.48
C SER A 284 -15.90 -14.21 1.66
N GLU A 285 -15.86 -12.91 2.00
CA GLU A 285 -16.61 -11.88 1.28
C GLU A 285 -16.04 -11.65 -0.14
N ILE A 286 -14.72 -11.58 -0.28
CA ILE A 286 -14.06 -11.36 -1.58
C ILE A 286 -14.28 -12.55 -2.52
N ARG A 287 -14.27 -13.79 -2.02
CA ARG A 287 -14.46 -15.00 -2.84
C ARG A 287 -15.89 -15.20 -3.32
N VAL A 288 -16.89 -14.81 -2.55
CA VAL A 288 -18.29 -14.91 -2.93
C VAL A 288 -18.62 -14.00 -4.13
N GLU A 289 -17.91 -12.87 -4.26
CA GLU A 289 -18.14 -11.94 -5.34
C GLU A 289 -17.59 -12.44 -6.69
N SER A 290 -18.48 -12.60 -7.66
CA SER A 290 -18.13 -13.08 -9.00
C SER A 290 -17.61 -12.01 -9.96
N GLY A 291 -17.86 -10.73 -9.65
CA GLY A 291 -17.53 -9.60 -10.52
C GLY A 291 -16.24 -8.88 -10.10
N LEU A 292 -15.30 -8.68 -11.04
CA LEU A 292 -14.03 -8.00 -10.79
C LEU A 292 -14.20 -6.59 -10.17
N LYS A 293 -15.19 -5.82 -10.64
CA LYS A 293 -15.52 -4.49 -10.10
C LYS A 293 -15.98 -4.55 -8.65
N LYS A 294 -16.80 -5.55 -8.30
CA LYS A 294 -17.29 -5.74 -6.93
C LYS A 294 -16.16 -6.20 -6.00
N ARG A 295 -15.30 -7.12 -6.45
CA ARG A 295 -14.09 -7.51 -5.69
C ARG A 295 -13.20 -6.31 -5.44
N ARG A 296 -12.93 -5.51 -6.48
CA ARG A 296 -12.17 -4.26 -6.31
C ARG A 296 -12.83 -3.32 -5.29
N ARG A 297 -14.15 -3.19 -5.31
CA ARG A 297 -14.86 -2.38 -4.34
C ARG A 297 -14.66 -2.88 -2.90
N LEU A 298 -14.69 -4.20 -2.67
CA LEU A 298 -14.38 -4.77 -1.36
C LEU A 298 -12.93 -4.50 -0.92
N LEU A 299 -11.98 -4.48 -1.87
CA LEU A 299 -10.60 -4.07 -1.57
C LEU A 299 -10.52 -2.62 -1.08
N THR A 300 -11.46 -1.74 -1.43
CA THR A 300 -11.48 -0.38 -0.87
C THR A 300 -12.05 -0.31 0.56
N ARG A 301 -12.50 -1.44 1.13
CA ARG A 301 -12.82 -1.59 2.55
C ARG A 301 -11.63 -2.15 3.34
N PHE A 302 -11.00 -3.19 2.84
CA PHE A 302 -10.01 -4.00 3.57
C PHE A 302 -8.56 -3.80 3.12
N GLY A 303 -8.33 -3.11 1.98
CA GLY A 303 -7.06 -3.18 1.31
C GLY A 303 -6.71 -4.62 0.91
N TRP A 304 -5.43 -4.91 0.90
CA TRP A 304 -4.92 -6.26 0.65
C TRP A 304 -4.85 -7.13 1.91
N GLY A 305 -5.43 -6.65 3.02
CA GLY A 305 -5.48 -7.36 4.30
C GLY A 305 -4.43 -6.88 5.29
N ILE A 306 -3.99 -7.77 6.15
CA ILE A 306 -3.07 -7.51 7.26
C ILE A 306 -1.68 -8.01 6.89
N PRO A 307 -0.61 -7.18 6.91
CA PRO A 307 0.75 -7.63 6.67
C PRO A 307 1.18 -8.75 7.63
N ASP A 308 1.70 -9.84 7.08
CA ASP A 308 2.27 -10.93 7.86
C ASP A 308 3.76 -10.63 8.14
N GLU A 309 4.12 -10.47 9.42
CA GLU A 309 5.48 -10.12 9.84
C GLU A 309 6.50 -11.19 9.41
N ARG A 310 6.12 -12.48 9.41
CA ARG A 310 7.03 -13.57 9.03
C ARG A 310 7.32 -13.53 7.54
N GLN A 311 6.29 -13.36 6.71
CA GLN A 311 6.45 -13.25 5.25
C GLN A 311 7.16 -11.96 4.85
N LEU A 312 6.95 -10.87 5.60
CA LEU A 312 7.63 -9.60 5.40
C LEU A 312 9.16 -9.73 5.60
N LEU A 313 9.60 -10.53 6.56
CA LEU A 313 11.01 -10.61 6.97
C LEU A 313 11.74 -11.87 6.49
N SER A 314 11.04 -12.84 5.89
CA SER A 314 11.62 -14.08 5.41
C SER A 314 10.76 -14.80 4.37
N SER A 315 11.37 -15.66 3.56
CA SER A 315 10.68 -16.61 2.70
C SER A 315 10.62 -17.99 3.37
N SER A 316 9.64 -18.82 3.01
CA SER A 316 9.47 -20.20 3.50
C SER A 316 9.56 -21.23 2.36
N GLY A 317 9.70 -22.53 2.67
CA GLY A 317 9.91 -23.59 1.67
C GLY A 317 8.84 -23.69 0.58
N ASN A 318 7.57 -23.45 0.91
CA ASN A 318 6.44 -23.49 -0.02
C ASN A 318 5.91 -22.10 -0.43
N ALA A 319 6.64 -21.02 -0.09
CA ALA A 319 6.33 -19.65 -0.50
C ALA A 319 7.62 -18.85 -0.69
N VAL A 320 7.85 -18.37 -1.90
CA VAL A 320 9.03 -17.59 -2.25
C VAL A 320 8.61 -16.23 -2.74
N THR A 321 9.24 -15.17 -2.21
CA THR A 321 9.08 -13.81 -2.69
C THR A 321 10.34 -13.35 -3.40
N MET A 322 10.21 -13.04 -4.67
CA MET A 322 11.24 -12.41 -5.49
C MET A 322 11.05 -10.90 -5.51
N VAL A 323 12.12 -10.16 -5.33
CA VAL A 323 12.09 -8.69 -5.32
C VAL A 323 13.05 -8.17 -6.38
N VAL A 324 12.53 -7.38 -7.30
CA VAL A 324 13.29 -6.66 -8.32
C VAL A 324 13.16 -5.17 -8.08
N GLN A 325 14.26 -4.46 -8.00
CA GLN A 325 14.36 -3.01 -8.01
C GLN A 325 15.02 -2.60 -9.33
N ASP A 326 14.31 -1.84 -10.16
CA ASP A 326 14.83 -1.43 -11.47
C ASP A 326 14.34 -0.03 -11.82
N GLU A 327 15.04 0.59 -12.79
CA GLU A 327 14.69 1.90 -13.31
C GLU A 327 14.84 1.94 -14.83
N PHE A 328 14.07 2.75 -15.48
CA PHE A 328 14.22 3.01 -16.91
C PHE A 328 13.67 4.39 -17.29
N VAL A 329 14.17 4.92 -18.41
CA VAL A 329 13.67 6.16 -19.00
C VAL A 329 12.52 5.81 -19.95
N PRO A 330 11.26 6.16 -19.59
CA PRO A 330 10.09 5.72 -20.35
C PRO A 330 9.85 6.53 -21.61
N PHE A 331 10.19 7.83 -21.58
CA PHE A 331 9.88 8.76 -22.66
C PHE A 331 11.16 9.31 -23.28
N THR A 332 11.28 9.24 -24.59
CA THR A 332 12.45 9.74 -25.32
C THR A 332 12.05 10.52 -26.57
N GLY A 333 12.92 11.45 -26.98
CA GLY A 333 12.79 12.23 -28.19
C GLY A 333 11.74 13.36 -28.14
N ASP A 334 11.63 14.12 -29.22
CA ASP A 334 10.80 15.33 -29.31
C ASP A 334 9.28 15.05 -29.30
N THR A 335 8.88 13.79 -29.48
CA THR A 335 7.47 13.40 -29.58
C THR A 335 6.95 12.69 -28.33
N TYR A 336 7.75 12.57 -27.27
CA TYR A 336 7.39 11.89 -26.01
C TYR A 336 6.82 10.48 -26.19
N ARG A 337 7.28 9.76 -27.24
CA ARG A 337 6.85 8.40 -27.46
C ARG A 337 7.43 7.48 -26.40
N MET A 338 6.63 6.55 -25.92
CA MET A 338 7.16 5.43 -25.14
C MET A 338 8.07 4.60 -26.04
N ARG A 339 9.29 4.35 -25.56
CA ARG A 339 10.27 3.53 -26.31
C ARG A 339 10.77 2.35 -25.53
N ASN A 340 10.68 2.39 -24.20
CA ASN A 340 11.27 1.35 -23.38
C ASN A 340 10.24 0.73 -22.46
N PHE A 341 10.29 -0.57 -22.31
CA PHE A 341 9.67 -1.35 -21.25
C PHE A 341 10.70 -2.38 -20.76
N ARG A 342 10.42 -3.01 -19.61
CA ARG A 342 11.29 -4.02 -19.04
C ARG A 342 10.64 -5.38 -19.11
N LEU A 343 11.41 -6.38 -19.51
CA LEU A 343 11.03 -7.78 -19.41
C LEU A 343 11.81 -8.43 -18.28
N HIS A 344 11.09 -9.03 -17.36
CA HIS A 344 11.65 -9.78 -16.25
C HIS A 344 11.40 -11.26 -16.47
N GLN A 345 12.46 -12.01 -16.77
CA GLN A 345 12.39 -13.46 -16.80
C GLN A 345 12.41 -13.94 -15.35
N LEU A 346 11.31 -14.52 -14.92
CA LEU A 346 11.20 -15.12 -13.60
C LEU A 346 11.90 -16.49 -13.59
N PRO A 347 12.53 -16.89 -12.48
CA PRO A 347 13.08 -18.22 -12.29
C PRO A 347 11.95 -19.23 -12.09
N TRP A 348 11.23 -19.55 -13.17
CA TRP A 348 10.01 -20.34 -13.14
C TRP A 348 10.32 -21.79 -12.82
N PRO A 349 9.84 -22.37 -11.70
CA PRO A 349 10.10 -23.75 -11.33
C PRO A 349 9.17 -24.69 -12.11
N ARG A 350 9.35 -24.74 -13.44
CA ARG A 350 8.40 -25.37 -14.37
C ARG A 350 8.12 -26.84 -14.01
N GLU A 351 9.15 -27.59 -13.65
CA GLU A 351 8.99 -29.02 -13.28
C GLU A 351 8.18 -29.14 -11.99
N ALA A 352 8.52 -28.38 -10.95
CA ALA A 352 7.78 -28.38 -9.70
C ALA A 352 6.32 -27.94 -9.88
N LEU A 353 6.06 -26.96 -10.77
CA LEU A 353 4.70 -26.55 -11.12
C LEU A 353 3.92 -27.66 -11.85
N LEU A 354 4.55 -28.40 -12.74
CA LEU A 354 3.91 -29.55 -13.41
C LEU A 354 3.62 -30.69 -12.42
N ASP A 355 4.50 -30.93 -11.47
CA ASP A 355 4.35 -31.98 -10.44
C ASP A 355 3.20 -31.65 -9.46
N LEU A 356 2.85 -30.37 -9.29
CA LEU A 356 1.68 -29.97 -8.50
C LEU A 356 0.35 -30.46 -9.09
N GLY A 357 0.30 -30.76 -10.39
CA GLY A 357 -0.93 -31.19 -11.05
C GLY A 357 -2.09 -30.23 -10.82
N ALA A 358 -3.22 -30.74 -10.34
CA ALA A 358 -4.43 -29.95 -10.07
C ALA A 358 -4.42 -29.22 -8.71
N ALA A 359 -3.30 -29.18 -7.99
CA ALA A 359 -3.21 -28.42 -6.75
C ALA A 359 -3.27 -26.92 -7.03
N ASP A 360 -3.96 -26.19 -6.14
CA ASP A 360 -4.08 -24.74 -6.23
C ASP A 360 -2.72 -24.06 -6.11
N VAL A 361 -2.44 -23.19 -7.05
CA VAL A 361 -1.27 -22.29 -7.07
C VAL A 361 -1.73 -20.85 -7.11
N GLU A 362 -1.16 -20.02 -6.25
CA GLU A 362 -1.35 -18.57 -6.26
C GLU A 362 -0.05 -17.87 -6.71
N LEU A 363 -0.15 -17.05 -7.75
CA LEU A 363 0.89 -16.11 -8.16
C LEU A 363 0.46 -14.72 -7.73
N ARG A 364 1.18 -14.12 -6.79
CA ARG A 364 0.96 -12.73 -6.39
C ARG A 364 1.99 -11.84 -7.06
N VAL A 365 1.54 -10.76 -7.67
CA VAL A 365 2.40 -9.75 -8.29
C VAL A 365 2.06 -8.40 -7.73
N THR A 366 3.09 -7.69 -7.25
CA THR A 366 2.97 -6.33 -6.73
C THR A 366 3.97 -5.43 -7.44
N LEU A 367 3.47 -4.34 -8.04
CA LEU A 367 4.27 -3.29 -8.68
C LEU A 367 4.09 -1.99 -7.87
N SER A 368 5.17 -1.49 -7.29
CA SER A 368 5.19 -0.29 -6.47
C SER A 368 6.18 0.74 -7.03
N TYR A 369 5.72 1.96 -7.23
CA TYR A 369 6.51 3.07 -7.76
C TYR A 369 5.96 4.40 -7.24
N PHE A 370 6.72 5.49 -7.34
CA PHE A 370 6.25 6.80 -6.93
C PHE A 370 6.01 7.69 -8.15
N ILE A 371 4.97 8.51 -8.07
CA ILE A 371 4.63 9.51 -9.09
C ILE A 371 4.94 10.92 -8.56
N GLU A 372 5.29 11.84 -9.45
CA GLU A 372 5.28 13.26 -9.17
C GLU A 372 3.83 13.76 -9.36
N PRO A 373 3.18 14.32 -8.32
CA PRO A 373 1.84 14.86 -8.45
C PRO A 373 1.87 16.15 -9.25
N SER A 374 0.80 16.47 -9.97
CA SER A 374 0.66 17.78 -10.60
C SER A 374 0.39 18.86 -9.53
N ALA A 375 1.17 19.93 -9.52
CA ALA A 375 0.99 21.05 -8.59
C ALA A 375 -0.30 21.86 -8.82
N GLY A 376 -0.94 21.73 -9.98
CA GLY A 376 -2.15 22.47 -10.35
C GLY A 376 -3.42 21.66 -10.21
N ARG A 377 -4.40 22.15 -9.43
CA ARG A 377 -5.73 21.50 -9.27
C ARG A 377 -6.56 21.40 -10.56
N ARG A 378 -6.16 22.08 -11.63
CA ARG A 378 -6.89 22.03 -12.90
C ARG A 378 -6.83 20.63 -13.51
N GLY A 379 -7.99 19.99 -13.61
CA GLY A 379 -8.14 18.71 -14.31
C GLY A 379 -7.83 17.46 -13.47
N TRP A 380 -7.65 17.56 -12.15
CA TRP A 380 -7.43 16.38 -11.28
C TRP A 380 -8.57 15.36 -11.33
N ARG A 381 -9.75 15.74 -11.79
CA ARG A 381 -10.84 14.80 -12.12
C ARG A 381 -10.43 13.78 -13.18
N ASN A 382 -9.37 14.07 -13.93
CA ASN A 382 -8.72 13.11 -14.81
C ASN A 382 -7.43 12.61 -14.13
N ARG A 383 -7.36 11.31 -13.80
CA ARG A 383 -6.18 10.67 -13.19
C ARG A 383 -4.86 10.93 -13.93
N TYR A 384 -4.92 11.07 -15.26
CA TYR A 384 -3.75 11.38 -16.10
C TYR A 384 -3.25 12.83 -15.96
N ALA A 385 -4.07 13.70 -15.38
CA ALA A 385 -3.67 15.05 -15.06
C ALA A 385 -3.06 15.18 -13.66
N TYR A 386 -3.30 14.21 -12.78
CA TYR A 386 -2.73 14.16 -11.43
C TYR A 386 -1.34 13.53 -11.42
N ALA A 387 -1.21 12.32 -11.94
CA ALA A 387 0.04 11.57 -11.91
C ALA A 387 0.98 11.94 -13.07
N SER A 388 2.27 12.06 -12.80
CA SER A 388 3.31 12.31 -13.81
C SER A 388 3.34 11.25 -14.89
N HIS A 389 3.18 10.00 -14.50
CA HIS A 389 3.19 8.79 -15.32
C HIS A 389 2.42 7.69 -14.60
N GLY A 390 2.23 6.56 -15.25
CA GLY A 390 1.82 5.31 -14.63
C GLY A 390 2.72 4.17 -15.09
N LEU A 391 2.80 3.11 -14.30
CA LEU A 391 3.38 1.84 -14.72
C LEU A 391 2.29 0.76 -14.72
N ARG A 392 2.48 -0.25 -15.56
CA ARG A 392 1.62 -1.43 -15.63
C ARG A 392 2.48 -2.67 -15.73
N PHE A 393 1.94 -3.81 -15.32
CA PHE A 393 2.58 -5.09 -15.53
C PHE A 393 1.66 -6.06 -16.28
N ASP A 394 2.27 -6.89 -17.12
CA ASP A 394 1.61 -7.98 -17.82
C ASP A 394 2.39 -9.26 -17.69
N LEU A 395 1.67 -10.37 -17.55
CA LEU A 395 2.24 -11.72 -17.56
C LEU A 395 2.12 -12.31 -18.96
N GLN A 396 3.17 -13.00 -19.43
CA GLN A 396 3.13 -13.80 -20.63
C GLN A 396 2.02 -14.86 -20.52
N ARG A 397 1.22 -14.99 -21.59
CA ARG A 397 0.10 -15.95 -21.61
C ARG A 397 0.60 -17.38 -21.82
N PRO A 398 -0.20 -18.38 -21.46
CA PRO A 398 0.10 -19.77 -21.79
C PRO A 398 0.34 -19.93 -23.30
N ASN A 399 1.43 -20.64 -23.64
CA ASN A 399 1.85 -20.90 -25.02
C ASN A 399 2.15 -19.66 -25.91
N GLU A 400 2.22 -18.47 -25.35
CA GLU A 400 2.66 -17.26 -26.05
C GLU A 400 4.19 -17.24 -26.14
N THR A 401 4.73 -17.04 -27.34
CA THR A 401 6.17 -16.85 -27.49
C THR A 401 6.60 -15.47 -26.96
N THR A 402 7.86 -15.30 -26.58
CA THR A 402 8.40 -14.01 -26.12
C THR A 402 8.21 -12.92 -27.18
N SER A 403 8.34 -13.24 -28.49
CA SER A 403 8.11 -12.29 -29.58
C SER A 403 6.65 -11.87 -29.70
N GLU A 404 5.71 -12.77 -29.51
CA GLU A 404 4.27 -12.47 -29.49
C GLU A 404 3.90 -11.63 -28.28
N PHE A 405 4.44 -11.98 -27.11
CA PHE A 405 4.29 -11.22 -25.87
C PHE A 405 4.78 -9.79 -26.05
N THR A 406 6.01 -9.60 -26.54
CA THR A 406 6.60 -8.28 -26.82
C THR A 406 5.71 -7.46 -27.75
N ARG A 407 5.22 -8.05 -28.85
CA ARG A 407 4.29 -7.38 -29.78
C ARG A 407 2.96 -7.01 -29.13
N ARG A 408 2.44 -7.86 -28.24
CA ARG A 408 1.21 -7.58 -27.49
C ARG A 408 1.41 -6.40 -26.54
N VAL A 409 2.46 -6.43 -25.72
CA VAL A 409 2.79 -5.35 -24.78
C VAL A 409 2.97 -4.01 -25.51
N ASN A 410 3.69 -3.99 -26.63
CA ASN A 410 3.85 -2.78 -27.46
C ASN A 410 2.52 -2.24 -27.97
N ARG A 411 1.63 -3.12 -28.44
CA ARG A 411 0.30 -2.72 -28.94
C ARG A 411 -0.56 -2.16 -27.79
N GLU A 412 -0.58 -2.81 -26.65
CA GLU A 412 -1.33 -2.38 -25.48
C GLU A 412 -0.80 -1.06 -24.92
N ALA A 413 0.50 -0.87 -24.92
CA ALA A 413 1.13 0.39 -24.57
C ALA A 413 0.68 1.52 -25.50
N ALA A 414 0.66 1.30 -26.80
CA ALA A 414 0.21 2.29 -27.80
C ALA A 414 -1.30 2.60 -27.65
N VAL A 415 -2.16 1.58 -27.48
CA VAL A 415 -3.60 1.77 -27.26
C VAL A 415 -3.89 2.52 -25.97
N ASN A 416 -3.13 2.27 -24.92
CA ASN A 416 -3.25 2.97 -23.65
C ASN A 416 -2.84 4.44 -23.73
N GLU A 417 -1.96 4.80 -24.68
CA GLU A 417 -1.63 6.20 -24.99
C GLU A 417 -2.85 6.98 -25.49
N ASP A 418 -3.75 6.30 -26.20
CA ASP A 418 -4.98 6.89 -26.77
C ASP A 418 -6.20 6.72 -25.82
N GLY A 419 -6.01 6.21 -24.60
CA GLY A 419 -7.09 6.03 -23.62
C GLY A 419 -7.94 4.77 -23.81
N GLY A 420 -7.48 3.82 -24.63
CA GLY A 420 -8.14 2.54 -24.87
C GLY A 420 -8.03 1.56 -23.69
N ALA A 421 -8.93 0.58 -23.64
CA ALA A 421 -8.90 -0.50 -22.67
C ALA A 421 -7.76 -1.48 -22.98
N SER A 422 -7.11 -2.00 -21.92
CA SER A 422 -6.10 -3.05 -22.06
C SER A 422 -6.72 -4.34 -22.61
N GLY A 423 -6.07 -4.97 -23.57
CA GLY A 423 -6.44 -6.29 -24.10
C GLY A 423 -5.96 -7.46 -23.24
N SER A 424 -5.39 -7.20 -22.06
CA SER A 424 -4.89 -8.23 -21.16
C SER A 424 -6.02 -9.10 -20.62
N SER A 425 -5.77 -10.42 -20.55
CA SER A 425 -6.74 -11.36 -19.98
C SER A 425 -6.93 -11.11 -18.50
N ALA A 426 -8.19 -11.02 -18.07
CA ALA A 426 -8.56 -10.94 -16.66
C ALA A 426 -8.84 -12.32 -16.05
N ALA A 427 -8.71 -13.40 -16.83
CA ALA A 427 -8.93 -14.76 -16.36
C ALA A 427 -7.97 -15.08 -15.20
N ASN A 428 -8.49 -15.73 -14.18
CA ASN A 428 -7.76 -16.18 -12.99
C ASN A 428 -7.19 -15.05 -12.08
N TRP A 429 -7.29 -13.76 -12.47
CA TRP A 429 -6.89 -12.64 -11.63
C TRP A 429 -8.02 -12.21 -10.68
N THR A 430 -7.66 -11.81 -9.47
CA THR A 430 -8.62 -11.37 -8.45
C THR A 430 -9.38 -10.12 -8.87
N VAL A 431 -8.68 -9.11 -9.41
CA VAL A 431 -9.29 -7.86 -9.87
C VAL A 431 -9.06 -7.59 -11.36
N GLY A 432 -8.00 -8.11 -11.92
CA GLY A 432 -7.65 -7.98 -13.33
C GLY A 432 -7.08 -6.61 -13.71
N PRO A 433 -6.49 -6.50 -14.91
CA PRO A 433 -5.72 -5.33 -15.33
C PRO A 433 -6.47 -4.01 -15.26
N GLU A 434 -7.71 -3.97 -15.73
CA GLU A 434 -8.51 -2.73 -15.74
C GLU A 434 -8.77 -2.17 -14.34
N GLN A 435 -8.88 -3.05 -13.36
CA GLN A 435 -9.24 -2.67 -12.00
C GLN A 435 -8.02 -2.38 -11.12
N ARG A 436 -6.89 -3.09 -11.32
CA ARG A 436 -5.67 -2.89 -10.55
C ARG A 436 -4.86 -1.68 -11.01
N ASP A 437 -4.90 -1.30 -12.30
CA ASP A 437 -4.01 -0.32 -12.93
C ASP A 437 -4.35 1.14 -12.58
N LYS A 438 -4.54 1.43 -11.29
CA LYS A 438 -4.89 2.75 -10.76
C LYS A 438 -4.05 3.07 -9.54
N GLY A 439 -3.48 4.26 -9.51
CA GLY A 439 -2.55 4.65 -8.46
C GLY A 439 -1.10 4.35 -8.82
N SER A 440 -0.26 4.24 -7.81
CA SER A 440 1.18 3.97 -7.90
C SER A 440 1.58 2.68 -7.16
N LEU A 441 0.60 1.90 -6.73
CA LEU A 441 0.76 0.60 -6.09
C LEU A 441 -0.29 -0.35 -6.68
N HIS A 442 0.17 -1.30 -7.47
CA HIS A 442 -0.67 -2.27 -8.16
C HIS A 442 -0.38 -3.65 -7.63
N GLN A 443 -1.39 -4.33 -7.12
CA GLN A 443 -1.28 -5.74 -6.72
C GLN A 443 -2.42 -6.54 -7.35
N ASP A 444 -2.13 -7.78 -7.69
CA ASP A 444 -3.14 -8.74 -8.09
C ASP A 444 -2.69 -10.16 -7.75
N ILE A 445 -3.65 -11.05 -7.60
CA ILE A 445 -3.42 -12.46 -7.31
C ILE A 445 -4.05 -13.27 -8.43
N TRP A 446 -3.21 -14.02 -9.13
CA TRP A 446 -3.63 -15.03 -10.09
C TRP A 446 -3.81 -16.35 -9.34
N SER A 447 -4.90 -17.06 -9.58
CA SER A 447 -5.18 -18.37 -8.98
C SER A 447 -5.55 -19.36 -10.07
N GLY A 448 -4.92 -20.53 -10.06
CA GLY A 448 -5.13 -21.62 -11.02
C GLY A 448 -4.37 -22.87 -10.61
N ASP A 449 -4.16 -23.77 -11.55
CA ASP A 449 -3.36 -24.98 -11.32
C ASP A 449 -1.89 -24.82 -11.77
N GLY A 450 -1.04 -25.73 -11.29
CA GLY A 450 0.38 -25.72 -11.59
C GLY A 450 0.69 -25.84 -13.09
N PRO A 451 0.09 -26.77 -13.86
CA PRO A 451 0.27 -26.91 -15.30
C PRO A 451 -0.12 -25.65 -16.10
N GLU A 452 -1.23 -24.99 -15.73
CA GLU A 452 -1.65 -23.72 -16.39
C GLU A 452 -0.60 -22.64 -16.21
N LEU A 453 -0.09 -22.49 -14.98
CA LEU A 453 0.96 -21.53 -14.68
C LEU A 453 2.29 -21.90 -15.35
N ALA A 454 2.65 -23.20 -15.39
CA ALA A 454 3.85 -23.70 -16.05
C ALA A 454 3.83 -23.48 -17.57
N ALA A 455 2.62 -23.40 -18.18
CA ALA A 455 2.45 -23.11 -19.60
C ALA A 455 2.72 -21.64 -19.95
N THR A 456 2.74 -20.74 -18.96
CA THR A 456 3.24 -19.37 -19.16
C THR A 456 4.76 -19.41 -19.26
N GLY A 457 5.38 -18.57 -20.06
CA GLY A 457 6.85 -18.56 -20.19
C GLY A 457 7.58 -17.97 -18.97
N GLY A 458 6.86 -17.57 -17.93
CA GLY A 458 7.45 -16.94 -16.73
C GLY A 458 8.03 -15.56 -16.99
N VAL A 459 7.57 -14.84 -18.01
CA VAL A 459 8.01 -13.49 -18.32
C VAL A 459 6.97 -12.47 -17.87
N LEU A 460 7.40 -11.49 -17.06
CA LEU A 460 6.64 -10.30 -16.71
C LEU A 460 7.20 -9.09 -17.46
N ALA A 461 6.32 -8.31 -18.06
CA ALA A 461 6.64 -7.02 -18.63
C ALA A 461 6.21 -5.89 -17.69
N VAL A 462 7.06 -4.88 -17.53
CA VAL A 462 6.71 -3.61 -16.88
C VAL A 462 6.83 -2.51 -17.91
N HIS A 463 5.74 -1.79 -18.16
CA HIS A 463 5.71 -0.72 -19.14
C HIS A 463 5.05 0.55 -18.59
N ALA A 464 5.47 1.70 -19.11
CA ALA A 464 4.92 2.99 -18.70
C ALA A 464 3.65 3.35 -19.48
N VAL A 465 2.82 4.18 -18.88
CA VAL A 465 1.72 4.90 -19.55
C VAL A 465 1.86 6.39 -19.29
N GLY A 466 1.36 7.20 -20.21
CA GLY A 466 1.47 8.65 -20.13
C GLY A 466 0.70 9.24 -18.95
N GLY A 467 1.22 10.34 -18.42
CA GLY A 467 0.60 11.20 -17.44
C GLY A 467 0.88 12.67 -17.79
N TRP A 468 0.86 13.56 -16.79
CA TRP A 468 1.02 15.00 -17.06
C TRP A 468 2.41 15.37 -17.59
N TRP A 469 3.47 14.59 -17.30
CA TRP A 469 4.78 14.82 -17.91
C TRP A 469 4.69 14.82 -19.42
N LYS A 470 4.03 13.82 -19.99
CA LYS A 470 3.80 13.69 -21.43
C LYS A 470 2.77 14.70 -21.94
N ASN A 471 1.61 14.76 -21.29
CA ASN A 471 0.47 15.54 -21.76
C ASN A 471 0.72 17.06 -21.75
N ASN A 472 1.58 17.54 -20.83
CA ASN A 472 1.95 18.94 -20.72
C ASN A 472 3.30 19.27 -21.40
N ASN A 473 3.84 18.35 -22.21
CA ASN A 473 5.10 18.51 -22.94
C ASN A 473 6.25 19.01 -22.05
N ARG A 474 6.44 18.40 -20.89
CA ARG A 474 7.45 18.81 -19.90
C ARG A 474 8.85 18.39 -20.33
N LYS A 475 9.53 19.27 -21.12
CA LYS A 475 10.90 19.03 -21.61
C LYS A 475 11.91 18.83 -20.50
N ASP A 476 11.67 19.42 -19.34
CA ASP A 476 12.50 19.31 -18.14
C ASP A 476 12.30 17.99 -17.37
N ARG A 477 11.36 17.14 -17.79
CA ARG A 477 11.05 15.82 -17.24
C ARG A 477 11.36 14.67 -18.21
N ILE A 478 11.60 14.99 -19.49
CA ILE A 478 12.03 14.00 -20.47
C ILE A 478 13.41 13.50 -20.11
N GLY A 479 13.62 12.22 -20.21
CA GLY A 479 14.90 11.59 -19.88
C GLY A 479 15.11 11.34 -18.39
N LEU A 480 14.14 11.69 -17.54
CA LEU A 480 14.18 11.26 -16.14
C LEU A 480 13.84 9.77 -16.04
N PRO A 481 14.63 9.02 -15.28
CA PRO A 481 14.31 7.62 -14.99
C PRO A 481 13.10 7.51 -14.07
N ILE A 482 12.34 6.44 -14.23
CA ILE A 482 11.29 6.02 -13.32
C ILE A 482 11.78 4.78 -12.60
N ARG A 483 11.84 4.84 -11.28
CA ARG A 483 12.14 3.70 -10.41
C ARG A 483 10.87 2.93 -10.07
N TYR A 484 11.00 1.62 -9.89
CA TYR A 484 9.94 0.75 -9.42
C TYR A 484 10.49 -0.46 -8.69
N ALA A 485 9.65 -1.05 -7.85
CA ALA A 485 9.84 -2.36 -7.28
C ALA A 485 8.78 -3.32 -7.85
N LEU A 486 9.22 -4.48 -8.30
CA LEU A 486 8.37 -5.58 -8.72
C LEU A 486 8.59 -6.74 -7.74
N LEU A 487 7.52 -7.14 -7.06
CA LEU A 487 7.53 -8.25 -6.12
C LEU A 487 6.65 -9.37 -6.69
N VAL A 488 7.18 -10.58 -6.68
CA VAL A 488 6.49 -11.75 -7.21
C VAL A 488 6.62 -12.89 -6.24
N SER A 489 5.51 -13.49 -5.84
CA SER A 489 5.54 -14.71 -5.04
C SER A 489 4.67 -15.80 -5.63
N LEU A 490 5.19 -17.01 -5.54
CA LEU A 490 4.49 -18.25 -5.81
C LEU A 490 4.17 -18.93 -4.50
N ARG A 491 2.94 -19.42 -4.37
CA ARG A 491 2.47 -20.13 -3.19
C ARG A 491 1.61 -21.31 -3.60
N THR A 492 1.73 -22.39 -2.85
CA THR A 492 0.86 -23.55 -2.93
C THR A 492 0.48 -24.00 -1.53
N ARG A 493 -0.65 -24.68 -1.42
CA ARG A 493 -1.08 -25.35 -0.19
C ARG A 493 -0.54 -26.77 -0.10
N ALA A 494 0.07 -27.29 -1.17
CA ALA A 494 0.70 -28.60 -1.15
C ALA A 494 1.97 -28.53 -0.29
N GLU A 495 1.98 -29.25 0.83
CA GLU A 495 3.10 -29.28 1.78
C GLU A 495 4.29 -30.11 1.26
N ASP A 496 4.05 -30.98 0.30
CA ASP A 496 5.02 -31.94 -0.23
C ASP A 496 5.88 -31.37 -1.38
N VAL A 497 5.63 -30.13 -1.82
CA VAL A 497 6.33 -29.51 -2.97
C VAL A 497 7.22 -28.38 -2.51
N ASP A 498 8.51 -28.51 -2.83
CA ASP A 498 9.50 -27.47 -2.59
C ASP A 498 9.58 -26.51 -3.81
N LEU A 499 9.00 -25.35 -3.69
CA LEU A 499 9.13 -24.26 -4.66
C LEU A 499 10.37 -23.39 -4.40
N TYR A 500 10.89 -23.39 -3.17
CA TYR A 500 11.97 -22.50 -2.76
C TYR A 500 13.32 -22.87 -3.39
N THR A 501 13.73 -24.12 -3.28
CA THR A 501 15.06 -24.58 -3.71
C THR A 501 15.30 -24.36 -5.21
N PRO A 502 14.37 -24.73 -6.13
CA PRO A 502 14.53 -24.47 -7.56
C PRO A 502 14.66 -22.98 -7.89
N ILE A 503 13.83 -22.13 -7.25
CA ILE A 503 13.85 -20.68 -7.47
C ILE A 503 15.12 -20.05 -6.91
N ALA A 504 15.51 -20.39 -5.69
CA ALA A 504 16.73 -19.88 -5.06
C ALA A 504 17.98 -20.25 -5.86
N THR A 505 18.01 -21.46 -6.41
CA THR A 505 19.10 -21.93 -7.27
C THR A 505 19.16 -21.15 -8.58
N SER A 506 18.00 -20.87 -9.20
CA SER A 506 17.91 -20.09 -10.43
C SER A 506 18.29 -18.62 -10.24
N LEU A 507 17.97 -18.00 -9.09
CA LEU A 507 18.35 -16.62 -8.77
C LEU A 507 19.85 -16.43 -8.56
N ALA A 508 20.61 -17.51 -8.30
CA ALA A 508 22.06 -17.45 -8.21
C ALA A 508 22.75 -17.19 -9.59
N VAL A 509 21.98 -17.27 -10.68
CA VAL A 509 22.46 -16.93 -12.04
C VAL A 509 22.07 -15.49 -12.35
N PRO A 510 23.01 -14.58 -12.69
CA PRO A 510 22.66 -13.21 -13.06
C PRO A 510 21.74 -13.19 -14.30
N ILE A 511 20.60 -12.54 -14.18
CA ILE A 511 19.68 -12.35 -15.30
C ILE A 511 20.02 -11.02 -15.96
N GLU A 512 20.61 -11.05 -17.15
CA GLU A 512 20.73 -9.87 -17.98
C GLU A 512 19.36 -9.47 -18.55
N ALA A 513 18.83 -8.34 -18.10
CA ALA A 513 17.67 -7.73 -18.74
C ALA A 513 18.11 -7.14 -20.08
N ALA A 514 17.78 -7.78 -21.19
CA ALA A 514 18.04 -7.23 -22.52
C ALA A 514 17.07 -6.07 -22.78
N PRO A 515 17.54 -4.86 -23.10
CA PRO A 515 16.68 -3.81 -23.61
C PRO A 515 16.20 -4.25 -25.02
N VAL A 516 14.89 -4.30 -25.21
CA VAL A 516 14.33 -4.50 -26.55
C VAL A 516 14.15 -3.12 -27.18
N GLU A 517 15.04 -2.75 -28.09
CA GLU A 517 14.85 -1.60 -28.97
C GLU A 517 13.70 -1.91 -29.94
N VAL A 518 12.71 -1.01 -30.00
CA VAL A 518 11.56 -1.05 -30.94
C VAL A 518 11.80 -0.05 -32.05
#